data_9de1fb6a66996e9d11c81a7873c8008d
#
_entry.id   9de1fb6a66996e9d11c81a7873c8008d
#
_cell.length_a   1.000
_cell.length_b   1.000
_cell.length_c   1.000
_cell.angle_alpha   90.00
_cell.angle_beta   90.00
_cell.angle_gamma   90.00
#
_symmetry.space_group_name_H-M   'P 1'
#
loop_
_entity.id
_entity.type
_entity.pdbx_description
1 polymer ?
#
loop_
_entity_poly.entity_id
_entity_poly.type
_entity_poly.pdbx_seq_one_letter_code
_entity_poly.pdbx_strand_id
1 'polypeptide(L)'
;ELPTDECLWAWQENQDIPQLTSISWSPSSQRTEWVYVRLGYDITQYNFFLDQTEGMTDAETLRQRAEIRFLRALHYWYFLDLFGKAPFKEHFSNDLPVEKKGTELYTYIQNELNEIEADMYEPRQAPFGRADKAANWLLRARLYLNAGVYTGQTDYAKAEEYASKVIGSAYKLCTNYSELFMADNDENENAMQEIILPIRQDGVKTRNYGGSTYLVCGTRVAGMPRMGTTNGWSCIFARAAMVQKFFSNLED
;
A
#
# COMPACT_ATOMS: atom_id res chain seq x y z
N GLU A 1 -4.52 10.14 2.15
CA GLU A 1 -5.75 10.79 2.66
C GLU A 1 -5.61 12.31 2.74
N LEU A 2 -4.45 12.92 3.10
CA LEU A 2 -4.32 14.39 3.19
C LEU A 2 -4.64 15.14 1.88
N PRO A 3 -4.26 14.66 0.66
CA PRO A 3 -4.65 15.29 -0.60
C PRO A 3 -6.07 14.92 -1.07
N THR A 4 -6.97 14.59 -0.16
CA THR A 4 -8.35 14.19 -0.47
C THR A 4 -9.34 15.05 0.31
N ASP A 5 -10.63 14.82 0.08
CA ASP A 5 -11.72 15.45 0.84
C ASP A 5 -12.00 14.78 2.18
N GLU A 6 -11.19 13.80 2.59
CA GLU A 6 -11.41 13.03 3.81
C GLU A 6 -10.86 13.72 5.04
N CYS A 7 -9.59 14.16 5.00
CA CYS A 7 -8.95 14.72 6.18
C CYS A 7 -8.05 15.93 5.86
N LEU A 8 -7.66 16.65 6.91
CA LEU A 8 -6.75 17.77 6.85
C LEU A 8 -5.71 17.69 7.95
N TRP A 9 -4.57 18.33 7.72
CA TRP A 9 -3.53 18.55 8.71
C TRP A 9 -3.65 19.92 9.33
N ALA A 10 -3.71 20.01 10.66
CA ALA A 10 -3.98 21.25 11.38
C ALA A 10 -2.73 22.03 11.81
N TRP A 11 -1.58 21.38 11.97
CA TRP A 11 -0.35 22.07 12.36
C TRP A 11 0.29 22.79 11.18
N GLN A 12 0.47 24.09 11.32
CA GLN A 12 0.98 24.95 10.26
C GLN A 12 2.52 25.06 10.25
N GLU A 13 3.20 24.64 11.31
CA GLU A 13 4.65 24.66 11.44
C GLU A 13 5.38 23.70 10.50
N ASN A 14 4.73 22.60 10.16
CA ASN A 14 5.24 21.63 9.19
C ASN A 14 4.93 22.07 7.77
N GLN A 15 5.78 22.87 7.19
CA GLN A 15 5.53 23.59 5.92
C GLN A 15 5.16 22.69 4.73
N ASP A 16 5.64 21.45 4.66
CA ASP A 16 5.36 20.54 3.55
C ASP A 16 4.11 19.66 3.76
N ILE A 17 3.69 19.37 4.99
CA ILE A 17 2.46 18.60 5.23
C ILE A 17 1.19 19.41 4.93
N PRO A 18 1.07 20.69 5.34
CA PRO A 18 -0.03 21.53 4.89
C PRO A 18 -0.16 21.66 3.37
N GLN A 19 0.96 21.57 2.63
CA GLN A 19 0.94 21.55 1.16
C GLN A 19 0.22 20.32 0.59
N LEU A 20 0.31 19.15 1.24
CA LEU A 20 -0.47 17.97 0.86
C LEU A 20 -1.97 18.20 1.04
N THR A 21 -2.36 18.84 2.16
CA THR A 21 -3.76 19.19 2.44
C THR A 21 -4.34 20.20 1.44
N SER A 22 -3.52 21.16 0.97
CA SER A 22 -3.93 22.19 0.02
C SER A 22 -3.66 21.84 -1.45
N ILE A 23 -3.12 20.63 -1.71
CA ILE A 23 -2.76 20.17 -3.07
C ILE A 23 -1.81 21.17 -3.76
N SER A 24 -0.82 21.69 -3.00
CA SER A 24 0.12 22.71 -3.46
C SER A 24 1.60 22.29 -3.28
N TRP A 25 1.87 20.98 -3.18
CA TRP A 25 3.23 20.47 -3.06
C TRP A 25 4.08 20.77 -4.31
N SER A 26 5.37 20.79 -4.12
CA SER A 26 6.36 21.00 -5.18
C SER A 26 7.32 19.79 -5.26
N PRO A 27 8.13 19.69 -6.32
CA PRO A 27 9.18 18.66 -6.42
C PRO A 27 10.19 18.69 -5.26
N SER A 28 10.32 19.82 -4.55
CA SER A 28 11.20 19.95 -3.38
C SER A 28 10.52 19.64 -2.05
N SER A 29 9.27 19.18 -2.04
CA SER A 29 8.58 18.78 -0.82
C SER A 29 9.22 17.54 -0.21
N GLN A 30 9.71 17.66 1.03
CA GLN A 30 10.46 16.62 1.74
C GLN A 30 9.68 15.30 1.86
N ARG A 31 8.36 15.36 2.07
CA ARG A 31 7.52 14.15 2.18
C ARG A 31 7.43 13.41 0.85
N THR A 32 7.37 14.12 -0.25
CA THR A 32 7.40 13.54 -1.61
C THR A 32 8.74 12.87 -1.87
N GLU A 33 9.85 13.55 -1.53
CA GLU A 33 11.19 12.99 -1.63
C GLU A 33 11.35 11.71 -0.80
N TRP A 34 10.88 11.70 0.45
CA TRP A 34 11.00 10.53 1.32
C TRP A 34 10.29 9.29 0.77
N VAL A 35 9.09 9.47 0.20
CA VAL A 35 8.39 8.35 -0.46
C VAL A 35 9.17 7.86 -1.66
N TYR A 36 9.64 8.77 -2.51
CA TYR A 36 10.43 8.43 -3.70
C TYR A 36 11.71 7.65 -3.35
N VAL A 37 12.48 8.17 -2.39
CA VAL A 37 13.73 7.54 -1.94
C VAL A 37 13.46 6.17 -1.30
N ARG A 38 12.40 6.06 -0.48
CA ARG A 38 12.03 4.78 0.15
C ARG A 38 11.69 3.72 -0.89
N LEU A 39 10.86 4.05 -1.88
CA LEU A 39 10.51 3.12 -2.95
C LEU A 39 11.74 2.63 -3.72
N GLY A 40 12.66 3.53 -4.05
CA GLY A 40 13.91 3.19 -4.74
C GLY A 40 14.85 2.32 -3.90
N TYR A 41 14.96 2.63 -2.60
CA TYR A 41 15.75 1.83 -1.67
C TYR A 41 15.22 0.39 -1.56
N ASP A 42 13.91 0.24 -1.37
CA ASP A 42 13.29 -1.08 -1.21
C ASP A 42 13.44 -1.92 -2.49
N ILE A 43 13.26 -1.32 -3.68
CA ILE A 43 13.51 -2.00 -4.97
C ILE A 43 14.97 -2.47 -5.07
N THR A 44 15.93 -1.69 -4.58
CA THR A 44 17.35 -2.08 -4.55
C THR A 44 17.57 -3.33 -3.69
N GLN A 45 16.89 -3.43 -2.53
CA GLN A 45 16.95 -4.62 -1.67
C GLN A 45 16.31 -5.83 -2.34
N TYR A 46 15.18 -5.65 -3.04
CA TYR A 46 14.53 -6.72 -3.80
C TYR A 46 15.42 -7.26 -4.91
N ASN A 47 16.05 -6.37 -5.68
CA ASN A 47 16.98 -6.76 -6.74
C ASN A 47 18.19 -7.51 -6.16
N PHE A 48 18.76 -7.04 -5.04
CA PHE A 48 19.84 -7.75 -4.37
C PHE A 48 19.45 -9.19 -4.00
N PHE A 49 18.27 -9.39 -3.38
CA PHE A 49 17.79 -10.73 -3.03
C PHE A 49 17.60 -11.59 -4.29
N LEU A 50 17.01 -11.06 -5.35
CA LEU A 50 16.75 -11.79 -6.58
C LEU A 50 18.03 -12.21 -7.28
N ASP A 51 19.07 -11.37 -7.28
CA ASP A 51 20.38 -11.69 -7.85
C ASP A 51 21.10 -12.76 -7.00
N GLN A 52 21.05 -12.67 -5.65
CA GLN A 52 21.67 -13.66 -4.75
C GLN A 52 21.02 -15.06 -4.83
N THR A 53 19.77 -15.11 -5.25
CA THR A 53 19.02 -16.38 -5.37
C THR A 53 18.83 -16.82 -6.82
N GLU A 54 19.56 -16.23 -7.76
CA GLU A 54 19.49 -16.59 -9.17
C GLU A 54 19.95 -18.07 -9.36
N GLY A 55 19.20 -18.81 -10.18
CA GLY A 55 19.48 -20.22 -10.46
C GLY A 55 19.09 -21.22 -9.33
N MET A 56 18.60 -20.75 -8.19
CA MET A 56 18.04 -21.63 -7.16
C MET A 56 16.67 -22.16 -7.60
N THR A 57 16.44 -23.47 -7.43
CA THR A 57 15.25 -24.15 -7.97
C THR A 57 14.42 -24.87 -6.92
N ASP A 58 14.79 -24.81 -5.65
CA ASP A 58 13.98 -25.39 -4.59
C ASP A 58 12.66 -24.61 -4.41
N ALA A 59 11.61 -25.32 -4.05
CA ALA A 59 10.24 -24.77 -4.02
C ALA A 59 10.07 -23.57 -3.08
N GLU A 60 10.81 -23.55 -1.95
CA GLU A 60 10.71 -22.45 -1.01
C GLU A 60 11.39 -21.18 -1.56
N THR A 61 12.57 -21.31 -2.15
CA THR A 61 13.26 -20.19 -2.80
C THR A 61 12.44 -19.64 -3.96
N LEU A 62 11.81 -20.49 -4.79
CA LEU A 62 10.93 -20.02 -5.87
C LEU A 62 9.75 -19.20 -5.35
N ARG A 63 9.11 -19.64 -4.25
CA ARG A 63 8.05 -18.86 -3.60
C ARG A 63 8.56 -17.52 -3.07
N GLN A 64 9.69 -17.52 -2.37
CA GLN A 64 10.30 -16.28 -1.86
C GLN A 64 10.63 -15.31 -2.99
N ARG A 65 11.15 -15.82 -4.11
CA ARG A 65 11.41 -15.01 -5.30
C ARG A 65 10.13 -14.43 -5.89
N ALA A 66 9.05 -15.22 -5.97
CA ALA A 66 7.75 -14.73 -6.43
C ALA A 66 7.20 -13.61 -5.53
N GLU A 67 7.29 -13.76 -4.21
CA GLU A 67 6.88 -12.73 -3.26
C GLU A 67 7.72 -11.45 -3.37
N ILE A 68 9.04 -11.57 -3.51
CA ILE A 68 9.93 -10.42 -3.68
C ILE A 68 9.67 -9.71 -5.01
N ARG A 69 9.43 -10.46 -6.10
CA ARG A 69 9.00 -9.88 -7.39
C ARG A 69 7.65 -9.20 -7.27
N PHE A 70 6.70 -9.76 -6.51
CA PHE A 70 5.43 -9.10 -6.20
C PHE A 70 5.65 -7.76 -5.46
N LEU A 71 6.47 -7.74 -4.42
CA LEU A 71 6.78 -6.50 -3.69
C LEU A 71 7.48 -5.46 -4.60
N ARG A 72 8.38 -5.90 -5.47
CA ARG A 72 9.00 -5.03 -6.48
C ARG A 72 7.97 -4.44 -7.44
N ALA A 73 7.06 -5.27 -7.95
CA ALA A 73 5.97 -4.82 -8.80
C ALA A 73 5.03 -3.82 -8.09
N LEU A 74 4.70 -4.07 -6.81
CA LEU A 74 3.92 -3.16 -5.96
C LEU A 74 4.63 -1.81 -5.79
N HIS A 75 5.95 -1.78 -5.58
CA HIS A 75 6.71 -0.53 -5.45
C HIS A 75 6.81 0.22 -6.79
N TYR A 76 6.96 -0.49 -7.90
CA TYR A 76 6.87 0.12 -9.23
C TYR A 76 5.46 0.62 -9.55
N TRP A 77 4.41 -0.04 -9.06
CA TRP A 77 3.06 0.48 -9.17
C TRP A 77 2.89 1.79 -8.38
N TYR A 78 3.44 1.90 -7.16
CA TYR A 78 3.46 3.18 -6.44
C TYR A 78 4.22 4.27 -7.20
N PHE A 79 5.34 3.95 -7.84
CA PHE A 79 6.02 4.91 -8.71
C PHE A 79 5.15 5.35 -9.89
N LEU A 80 4.47 4.41 -10.53
CA LEU A 80 3.56 4.69 -11.64
C LEU A 80 2.38 5.57 -11.21
N ASP A 81 1.77 5.22 -10.07
CA ASP A 81 0.56 5.90 -9.57
C ASP A 81 0.86 7.30 -9.02
N LEU A 82 1.93 7.46 -8.25
CA LEU A 82 2.26 8.73 -7.59
C LEU A 82 3.09 9.68 -8.46
N PHE A 83 3.93 9.15 -9.35
CA PHE A 83 4.92 9.94 -10.10
C PHE A 83 4.81 9.77 -11.63
N GLY A 84 4.02 8.84 -12.12
CA GLY A 84 3.87 8.53 -13.55
C GLY A 84 5.10 7.87 -14.18
N LYS A 85 6.21 7.73 -13.45
CA LYS A 85 7.49 7.20 -13.91
C LYS A 85 8.36 6.69 -12.77
N ALA A 86 9.33 5.83 -13.09
CA ALA A 86 10.26 5.27 -12.12
C ALA A 86 11.72 5.29 -12.62
N PRO A 87 12.71 5.41 -11.69
CA PRO A 87 14.08 5.00 -11.95
C PRO A 87 14.12 3.47 -11.98
N PHE A 88 14.21 2.89 -13.16
CA PHE A 88 13.99 1.46 -13.37
C PHE A 88 15.29 0.66 -13.37
N LYS A 89 15.31 -0.41 -12.54
CA LYS A 89 16.37 -1.43 -12.47
C LYS A 89 15.77 -2.79 -12.11
N GLU A 90 16.33 -3.85 -12.68
CA GLU A 90 15.95 -5.24 -12.36
C GLU A 90 17.07 -6.00 -11.63
N HIS A 91 18.29 -5.44 -11.61
CA HIS A 91 19.45 -6.01 -10.97
C HIS A 91 20.11 -5.04 -10.00
N PHE A 92 20.79 -5.59 -9.00
CA PHE A 92 21.60 -4.82 -8.08
C PHE A 92 22.91 -4.40 -8.76
N SER A 93 23.06 -3.12 -9.06
CA SER A 93 24.29 -2.57 -9.65
C SER A 93 24.47 -1.09 -9.27
N ASN A 94 25.67 -0.57 -9.46
CA ASN A 94 26.00 0.85 -9.29
C ASN A 94 25.71 1.71 -10.54
N ASP A 95 25.23 1.10 -11.64
CA ASP A 95 24.88 1.84 -12.84
C ASP A 95 23.69 2.76 -12.58
N LEU A 96 23.60 3.84 -13.33
CA LEU A 96 22.45 4.73 -13.26
C LEU A 96 21.20 3.99 -13.77
N PRO A 97 20.06 4.15 -13.10
CA PRO A 97 18.79 3.58 -13.57
C PRO A 97 18.35 4.23 -14.88
N VAL A 98 17.63 3.46 -15.70
CA VAL A 98 16.92 4.02 -16.86
C VAL A 98 15.54 4.51 -16.42
N GLU A 99 14.99 5.54 -17.06
CA GLU A 99 13.62 5.95 -16.80
C GLU A 99 12.64 5.04 -17.54
N LYS A 100 11.66 4.47 -16.83
CA LYS A 100 10.44 3.90 -17.43
C LYS A 100 9.21 4.69 -16.97
N LYS A 101 8.26 4.91 -17.90
CA LYS A 101 7.06 5.73 -17.61
C LYS A 101 5.82 5.20 -18.31
N GLY A 102 4.65 5.62 -17.83
CA GLY A 102 3.35 5.36 -18.46
C GLY A 102 3.20 3.90 -18.88
N THR A 103 2.90 3.66 -20.14
CA THR A 103 2.64 2.34 -20.73
C THR A 103 3.79 1.35 -20.55
N GLU A 104 5.04 1.80 -20.64
CA GLU A 104 6.20 0.90 -20.48
C GLU A 104 6.27 0.33 -19.06
N LEU A 105 6.08 1.18 -18.04
CA LEU A 105 6.11 0.77 -16.64
C LEU A 105 4.87 -0.06 -16.31
N TYR A 106 3.71 0.32 -16.80
CA TYR A 106 2.47 -0.46 -16.69
C TYR A 106 2.63 -1.87 -17.23
N THR A 107 3.17 -2.02 -18.45
CA THR A 107 3.38 -3.33 -19.09
C THR A 107 4.37 -4.18 -18.31
N TYR A 108 5.44 -3.58 -17.79
CA TYR A 108 6.39 -4.29 -16.94
C TYR A 108 5.71 -4.86 -15.68
N ILE A 109 4.94 -4.03 -14.95
CA ILE A 109 4.23 -4.47 -13.74
C ILE A 109 3.25 -5.60 -14.07
N GLN A 110 2.49 -5.46 -15.17
CA GLN A 110 1.55 -6.47 -15.63
C GLN A 110 2.23 -7.82 -15.91
N ASN A 111 3.38 -7.79 -16.59
CA ASN A 111 4.14 -9.00 -16.92
C ASN A 111 4.71 -9.66 -15.67
N GLU A 112 5.32 -8.88 -14.76
CA GLU A 112 5.82 -9.39 -13.48
C GLU A 112 4.73 -10.13 -12.70
N LEU A 113 3.57 -9.49 -12.50
CA LEU A 113 2.45 -10.08 -11.77
C LEU A 113 1.89 -11.34 -12.45
N ASN A 114 1.96 -11.40 -13.77
CA ASN A 114 1.52 -12.56 -14.55
C ASN A 114 2.45 -13.76 -14.36
N GLU A 115 3.76 -13.52 -14.48
CA GLU A 115 4.77 -14.58 -14.44
C GLU A 115 4.87 -15.26 -13.07
N ILE A 116 4.71 -14.47 -11.99
CA ILE A 116 4.89 -14.99 -10.62
C ILE A 116 3.67 -15.69 -10.04
N GLU A 117 2.47 -15.53 -10.66
CA GLU A 117 1.22 -16.01 -10.07
C GLU A 117 1.26 -17.51 -9.74
N ALA A 118 1.86 -18.33 -10.60
CA ALA A 118 1.92 -19.78 -10.41
C ALA A 118 2.76 -20.21 -9.18
N ASP A 119 3.80 -19.45 -8.85
CA ASP A 119 4.74 -19.74 -7.77
C ASP A 119 4.31 -19.17 -6.41
N MET A 120 3.27 -18.34 -6.37
CA MET A 120 2.75 -17.78 -5.13
C MET A 120 1.86 -18.76 -4.37
N TYR A 121 1.78 -18.59 -3.04
CA TYR A 121 0.84 -19.32 -2.21
C TYR A 121 -0.60 -19.15 -2.70
N GLU A 122 -1.42 -20.20 -2.55
CA GLU A 122 -2.87 -20.07 -2.71
C GLU A 122 -3.45 -19.11 -1.64
N PRO A 123 -4.60 -18.47 -1.91
CA PRO A 123 -5.20 -17.51 -0.99
C PRO A 123 -5.36 -18.07 0.42
N ARG A 124 -4.85 -17.36 1.42
CA ARG A 124 -4.82 -17.74 2.84
C ARG A 124 -3.98 -18.98 3.18
N GLN A 125 -3.12 -19.45 2.28
CA GLN A 125 -2.17 -20.53 2.56
C GLN A 125 -0.77 -20.00 2.92
N ALA A 126 -0.50 -18.72 2.70
CA ALA A 126 0.72 -18.08 3.16
C ALA A 126 0.68 -17.83 4.68
N PRO A 127 1.83 -17.86 5.38
CA PRO A 127 1.90 -17.32 6.74
C PRO A 127 1.42 -15.86 6.78
N PHE A 128 0.73 -15.48 7.85
CA PHE A 128 0.20 -14.12 7.99
C PHE A 128 1.28 -13.06 7.83
N GLY A 129 1.04 -12.10 6.92
CA GLY A 129 2.03 -11.09 6.56
C GLY A 129 2.86 -11.41 5.31
N ARG A 130 2.69 -12.59 4.70
CA ARG A 130 3.30 -12.96 3.42
C ARG A 130 2.30 -12.76 2.27
N ALA A 131 2.80 -12.38 1.10
CA ALA A 131 1.94 -12.19 -0.07
C ALA A 131 1.51 -13.52 -0.68
N ASP A 132 0.25 -13.61 -1.10
CA ASP A 132 -0.33 -14.74 -1.80
C ASP A 132 -0.98 -14.33 -3.12
N LYS A 133 -1.61 -15.26 -3.83
CA LYS A 133 -2.30 -14.99 -5.10
C LYS A 133 -3.40 -13.94 -4.98
N ALA A 134 -4.08 -13.82 -3.83
CA ALA A 134 -5.11 -12.79 -3.66
C ALA A 134 -4.50 -11.39 -3.61
N ALA A 135 -3.32 -11.22 -3.01
CA ALA A 135 -2.57 -9.95 -3.06
C ALA A 135 -2.18 -9.58 -4.50
N ASN A 136 -1.73 -10.56 -5.29
CA ASN A 136 -1.44 -10.38 -6.72
C ASN A 136 -2.69 -9.96 -7.49
N TRP A 137 -3.79 -10.68 -7.34
CA TRP A 137 -5.04 -10.37 -8.03
C TRP A 137 -5.58 -8.99 -7.66
N LEU A 138 -5.52 -8.60 -6.39
CA LEU A 138 -5.97 -7.29 -5.94
C LEU A 138 -5.13 -6.16 -6.54
N LEU A 139 -3.80 -6.33 -6.61
CA LEU A 139 -2.94 -5.36 -7.26
C LEU A 139 -3.23 -5.26 -8.76
N ARG A 140 -3.50 -6.40 -9.43
CA ARG A 140 -3.90 -6.41 -10.84
C ARG A 140 -5.26 -5.75 -11.06
N ALA A 141 -6.24 -5.97 -10.19
CA ALA A 141 -7.53 -5.29 -10.26
C ALA A 141 -7.34 -3.75 -10.20
N ARG A 142 -6.51 -3.26 -9.28
CA ARG A 142 -6.18 -1.82 -9.19
C ARG A 142 -5.43 -1.30 -10.41
N LEU A 143 -4.46 -2.05 -10.91
CA LEU A 143 -3.69 -1.71 -12.10
C LEU A 143 -4.61 -1.56 -13.33
N TYR A 144 -5.51 -2.52 -13.56
CA TYR A 144 -6.45 -2.47 -14.68
C TYR A 144 -7.54 -1.41 -14.51
N LEU A 145 -8.02 -1.18 -13.29
CA LEU A 145 -9.01 -0.12 -13.00
C LEU A 145 -8.48 1.26 -13.41
N ASN A 146 -7.20 1.52 -13.18
CA ASN A 146 -6.54 2.78 -13.49
C ASN A 146 -5.77 2.75 -14.83
N ALA A 147 -5.92 1.72 -15.66
CA ALA A 147 -5.20 1.58 -16.92
C ALA A 147 -5.36 2.80 -17.83
N GLY A 148 -6.56 3.42 -17.85
CA GLY A 148 -6.82 4.63 -18.62
C GLY A 148 -5.94 5.81 -18.24
N VAL A 149 -5.60 5.96 -16.96
CA VAL A 149 -4.70 7.00 -16.46
C VAL A 149 -3.25 6.74 -16.91
N TYR A 150 -2.81 5.48 -16.84
CA TYR A 150 -1.41 5.11 -17.10
C TYR A 150 -1.09 4.99 -18.60
N THR A 151 -2.07 4.55 -19.40
CA THR A 151 -1.85 4.16 -20.80
C THR A 151 -2.71 4.93 -21.81
N GLY A 152 -3.72 5.66 -21.34
CA GLY A 152 -4.77 6.25 -22.18
C GLY A 152 -5.86 5.25 -22.63
N GLN A 153 -5.77 3.96 -22.24
CA GLN A 153 -6.74 2.93 -22.62
C GLN A 153 -7.30 2.22 -21.38
N THR A 154 -8.61 2.16 -21.26
CA THR A 154 -9.29 1.51 -20.12
C THR A 154 -9.35 -0.01 -20.30
N ASP A 155 -9.30 -0.76 -19.20
CA ASP A 155 -9.47 -2.23 -19.18
C ASP A 155 -10.31 -2.66 -17.96
N TYR A 156 -11.52 -2.16 -17.88
CA TYR A 156 -12.43 -2.44 -16.77
C TYR A 156 -12.86 -3.91 -16.70
N ALA A 157 -12.91 -4.61 -17.85
CA ALA A 157 -13.24 -6.03 -17.89
C ALA A 157 -12.22 -6.88 -17.13
N LYS A 158 -10.91 -6.57 -17.29
CA LYS A 158 -9.87 -7.23 -16.51
C LYS A 158 -9.87 -6.80 -15.04
N ALA A 159 -10.17 -5.54 -14.75
CA ALA A 159 -10.32 -5.09 -13.36
C ALA A 159 -11.42 -5.90 -12.64
N GLU A 160 -12.56 -6.09 -13.28
CA GLU A 160 -13.67 -6.91 -12.77
C GLU A 160 -13.29 -8.39 -12.64
N GLU A 161 -12.59 -8.96 -13.63
CA GLU A 161 -12.11 -10.35 -13.60
C GLU A 161 -11.25 -10.60 -12.35
N TYR A 162 -10.23 -9.75 -12.12
CA TYR A 162 -9.32 -9.94 -10.99
C TYR A 162 -9.95 -9.61 -9.63
N ALA A 163 -10.83 -8.63 -9.56
CA ALA A 163 -11.64 -8.37 -8.36
C ALA A 163 -12.53 -9.57 -8.03
N SER A 164 -13.15 -10.19 -9.05
CA SER A 164 -13.98 -11.39 -8.89
C SER A 164 -13.19 -12.60 -8.40
N LYS A 165 -11.92 -12.77 -8.83
CA LYS A 165 -11.03 -13.81 -8.27
C LYS A 165 -10.80 -13.62 -6.78
N VAL A 166 -10.59 -12.38 -6.32
CA VAL A 166 -10.43 -12.06 -4.88
C VAL A 166 -11.71 -12.39 -4.12
N ILE A 167 -12.88 -11.94 -4.62
CA ILE A 167 -14.19 -12.18 -4.00
C ILE A 167 -14.51 -13.69 -3.92
N GLY A 168 -14.14 -14.45 -4.95
CA GLY A 168 -14.34 -15.90 -4.99
C GLY A 168 -13.29 -16.72 -4.23
N SER A 169 -12.30 -16.08 -3.61
CA SER A 169 -11.22 -16.73 -2.90
C SER A 169 -11.57 -17.19 -1.48
N ALA A 170 -10.57 -17.65 -0.72
CA ALA A 170 -10.74 -18.02 0.68
C ALA A 170 -10.85 -16.84 1.64
N TYR A 171 -10.63 -15.59 1.17
CA TYR A 171 -10.83 -14.39 1.96
C TYR A 171 -12.31 -14.05 2.10
N LYS A 172 -12.68 -13.47 3.25
CA LYS A 172 -14.06 -13.08 3.56
C LYS A 172 -14.06 -11.77 4.31
N LEU A 173 -15.09 -10.98 4.14
CA LEU A 173 -15.25 -9.76 4.93
C LEU A 173 -15.40 -10.10 6.42
N CYS A 174 -14.81 -9.26 7.26
CA CYS A 174 -14.98 -9.31 8.71
C CYS A 174 -16.45 -9.03 9.05
N THR A 175 -17.05 -9.89 9.85
CA THR A 175 -18.48 -9.76 10.22
C THR A 175 -18.75 -8.60 11.17
N ASN A 176 -17.72 -8.16 11.89
CA ASN A 176 -17.77 -6.99 12.78
C ASN A 176 -16.66 -6.01 12.36
N TYR A 177 -17.02 -4.98 11.63
CA TYR A 177 -16.09 -3.98 11.08
C TYR A 177 -15.13 -3.37 12.09
N SER A 178 -15.56 -3.17 13.35
CA SER A 178 -14.71 -2.59 14.39
C SER A 178 -13.52 -3.48 14.78
N GLU A 179 -13.61 -4.80 14.58
CA GLU A 179 -12.52 -5.73 14.91
C GLU A 179 -11.30 -5.55 14.00
N LEU A 180 -11.47 -5.01 12.80
CA LEU A 180 -10.34 -4.66 11.91
C LEU A 180 -9.40 -3.61 12.51
N PHE A 181 -9.86 -2.83 13.48
CA PHE A 181 -9.12 -1.71 14.09
C PHE A 181 -8.77 -1.94 15.56
N MET A 182 -9.05 -3.13 16.09
CA MET A 182 -8.68 -3.50 17.46
C MET A 182 -7.19 -3.83 17.55
N ALA A 183 -6.63 -3.77 18.77
CA ALA A 183 -5.21 -4.01 19.00
C ALA A 183 -4.76 -5.46 18.70
N ASP A 184 -5.70 -6.39 18.69
CA ASP A 184 -5.52 -7.82 18.42
C ASP A 184 -5.92 -8.22 17.00
N ASN A 185 -5.99 -7.28 16.06
CA ASN A 185 -6.43 -7.54 14.69
C ASN A 185 -5.50 -8.50 13.90
N ASP A 186 -4.30 -8.75 14.40
CA ASP A 186 -3.35 -9.74 13.87
C ASP A 186 -3.45 -11.13 14.54
N GLU A 187 -4.28 -11.28 15.57
CA GLU A 187 -4.59 -12.53 16.27
C GLU A 187 -6.07 -12.93 16.15
N ASN A 188 -6.95 -11.96 15.86
CA ASN A 188 -8.38 -12.18 15.70
C ASN A 188 -8.70 -12.79 14.34
N GLU A 189 -9.14 -14.04 14.32
CA GLU A 189 -9.48 -14.78 13.10
C GLU A 189 -10.54 -14.10 12.23
N ASN A 190 -11.50 -13.40 12.82
CA ASN A 190 -12.54 -12.67 12.10
C ASN A 190 -11.97 -11.45 11.37
N ALA A 191 -10.99 -10.74 11.95
CA ALA A 191 -10.26 -9.67 11.28
C ALA A 191 -9.29 -10.22 10.23
N MET A 192 -8.48 -11.23 10.59
CA MET A 192 -7.47 -11.82 9.72
C MET A 192 -8.06 -12.44 8.43
N GLN A 193 -9.34 -12.86 8.44
CA GLN A 193 -9.96 -13.42 7.23
C GLN A 193 -10.18 -12.39 6.12
N GLU A 194 -10.21 -11.09 6.43
CA GLU A 194 -10.36 -10.01 5.45
C GLU A 194 -9.00 -9.43 5.02
N ILE A 195 -8.02 -9.42 5.92
CA ILE A 195 -6.73 -8.75 5.69
C ILE A 195 -5.86 -9.61 4.75
N ILE A 196 -5.69 -9.16 3.50
CA ILE A 196 -4.96 -9.90 2.47
C ILE A 196 -3.44 -9.77 2.64
N LEU A 197 -2.93 -8.55 2.83
CA LEU A 197 -1.49 -8.30 3.01
C LEU A 197 -1.29 -7.22 4.06
N PRO A 198 -1.08 -7.59 5.32
CA PRO A 198 -0.81 -6.64 6.38
C PRO A 198 0.64 -6.16 6.35
N ILE A 199 0.85 -4.87 6.60
CA ILE A 199 2.16 -4.33 6.96
C ILE A 199 2.28 -4.39 8.48
N ARG A 200 2.93 -5.41 8.98
CA ARG A 200 2.99 -5.71 10.42
C ARG A 200 3.83 -4.71 11.20
N GLN A 201 3.30 -4.28 12.33
CA GLN A 201 3.96 -3.38 13.29
C GLN A 201 3.97 -4.05 14.66
N ASP A 202 5.11 -4.56 15.11
CA ASP A 202 5.24 -5.28 16.39
C ASP A 202 5.64 -4.37 17.58
N GLY A 203 5.92 -3.09 17.31
CA GLY A 203 6.34 -2.14 18.33
C GLY A 203 7.73 -2.39 18.93
N VAL A 204 8.43 -3.44 18.52
CA VAL A 204 9.75 -3.85 19.02
C VAL A 204 10.81 -3.72 17.93
N LYS A 205 10.69 -4.50 16.86
CA LYS A 205 11.61 -4.47 15.70
C LYS A 205 11.14 -3.47 14.65
N THR A 206 9.84 -3.39 14.44
CA THR A 206 9.18 -2.49 13.49
C THR A 206 8.52 -1.31 14.23
N ARG A 207 9.25 -0.68 15.14
CA ARG A 207 8.81 0.51 15.87
C ARG A 207 9.20 1.78 15.12
N ASN A 208 8.29 2.36 14.41
CA ASN A 208 8.41 3.68 13.83
C ASN A 208 7.10 4.45 14.07
N TYR A 209 7.07 5.71 13.72
CA TYR A 209 5.85 6.52 13.81
C TYR A 209 4.81 6.19 12.71
N GLY A 210 5.01 5.10 11.98
CA GLY A 210 4.12 4.66 10.90
C GLY A 210 2.92 3.84 11.38
N GLY A 211 2.11 3.46 10.43
CA GLY A 211 0.96 2.62 10.64
C GLY A 211 -0.17 3.30 11.41
N SER A 212 -1.02 2.47 12.00
CA SER A 212 -2.22 2.92 12.73
C SER A 212 -1.91 3.79 13.95
N THR A 213 -0.76 3.57 14.62
CA THR A 213 -0.36 4.37 15.79
C THR A 213 -0.25 5.87 15.43
N TYR A 214 0.32 6.19 14.27
CA TYR A 214 0.41 7.58 13.82
C TYR A 214 -0.98 8.18 13.60
N LEU A 215 -1.89 7.45 12.97
CA LEU A 215 -3.26 7.91 12.72
C LEU A 215 -4.04 8.09 14.03
N VAL A 216 -3.96 7.13 14.95
CA VAL A 216 -4.63 7.19 16.26
C VAL A 216 -4.12 8.37 17.08
N CYS A 217 -2.80 8.56 17.18
CA CYS A 217 -2.22 9.71 17.90
C CYS A 217 -2.54 11.03 17.18
N GLY A 218 -2.50 11.05 15.86
CA GLY A 218 -2.76 12.25 15.05
C GLY A 218 -4.18 12.77 15.18
N THR A 219 -5.16 11.87 15.26
CA THR A 219 -6.59 12.22 15.34
C THR A 219 -7.08 12.50 16.75
N ARG A 220 -6.41 11.96 17.77
CA ARG A 220 -6.87 12.09 19.16
C ARG A 220 -6.69 13.52 19.68
N VAL A 221 -7.76 14.11 20.19
CA VAL A 221 -7.83 15.43 20.84
C VAL A 221 -7.97 15.27 22.36
N ALA A 222 -7.54 16.26 23.12
CA ALA A 222 -7.72 16.29 24.57
C ALA A 222 -9.21 16.17 24.94
N GLY A 223 -9.51 15.32 25.92
CA GLY A 223 -10.91 15.04 26.33
C GLY A 223 -11.56 13.84 25.65
N MET A 224 -11.01 13.36 24.53
CA MET A 224 -11.49 12.11 23.91
C MET A 224 -11.16 10.88 24.78
N PRO A 225 -11.94 9.80 24.67
CA PRO A 225 -11.62 8.52 25.29
C PRO A 225 -10.23 8.03 24.89
N ARG A 226 -9.63 7.15 25.69
CA ARG A 226 -8.40 6.47 25.33
C ARG A 226 -8.67 5.52 24.16
N MET A 227 -7.89 5.65 23.10
CA MET A 227 -8.02 4.88 21.85
C MET A 227 -6.72 4.11 21.59
N GLY A 228 -6.29 3.29 22.56
CA GLY A 228 -5.00 2.59 22.49
C GLY A 228 -3.76 3.47 22.72
N THR A 229 -3.93 4.77 23.02
CA THR A 229 -2.85 5.71 23.33
C THR A 229 -3.21 6.60 24.50
N THR A 230 -2.19 6.98 25.30
CA THR A 230 -2.34 7.95 26.39
C THR A 230 -2.24 9.40 25.93
N ASN A 231 -1.58 9.62 24.77
CA ASN A 231 -1.34 10.95 24.21
C ASN A 231 -2.05 11.12 22.87
N GLY A 232 -2.43 12.34 22.56
CA GLY A 232 -2.96 12.74 21.26
C GLY A 232 -2.24 13.98 20.74
N TRP A 233 -2.07 14.05 19.42
CA TRP A 233 -1.38 15.17 18.77
C TRP A 233 -2.32 16.23 18.23
N SER A 234 -3.61 15.93 18.08
CA SER A 234 -4.62 16.86 17.59
C SER A 234 -4.22 17.54 16.26
N CYS A 235 -3.72 16.75 15.33
CA CYS A 235 -3.18 17.28 14.07
C CYS A 235 -3.88 16.77 12.82
N ILE A 236 -4.69 15.70 12.91
CA ILE A 236 -5.47 15.16 11.80
C ILE A 236 -6.96 15.29 12.14
N PHE A 237 -7.70 15.96 11.28
CA PHE A 237 -9.15 16.17 11.44
C PHE A 237 -9.90 15.75 10.17
N ALA A 238 -11.11 15.22 10.35
CA ALA A 238 -12.01 14.98 9.24
C ALA A 238 -12.44 16.30 8.59
N ARG A 239 -12.54 16.32 7.26
CA ARG A 239 -13.12 17.46 6.53
C ARG A 239 -14.64 17.43 6.62
N ALA A 240 -15.27 18.61 6.58
CA ALA A 240 -16.72 18.73 6.57
C ALA A 240 -17.37 17.91 5.44
N ALA A 241 -16.76 17.88 4.25
CA ALA A 241 -17.23 17.11 3.10
C ALA A 241 -17.33 15.61 3.40
N MET A 242 -16.40 15.05 4.17
CA MET A 242 -16.44 13.66 4.61
C MET A 242 -17.53 13.46 5.67
N VAL A 243 -17.55 14.31 6.71
CA VAL A 243 -18.51 14.21 7.80
C VAL A 243 -19.95 14.24 7.27
N GLN A 244 -20.25 15.14 6.35
CA GLN A 244 -21.57 15.28 5.74
C GLN A 244 -22.04 14.04 4.94
N LYS A 245 -21.13 13.15 4.53
CA LYS A 245 -21.49 11.89 3.87
C LYS A 245 -22.01 10.83 4.83
N PHE A 246 -21.60 10.89 6.09
CA PHE A 246 -21.98 9.92 7.11
C PHE A 246 -23.13 10.39 8.01
N PHE A 247 -23.27 11.69 8.17
CA PHE A 247 -24.29 12.29 9.02
C PHE A 247 -25.21 13.19 8.20
N SER A 248 -26.45 12.75 8.01
CA SER A 248 -27.48 13.55 7.32
C SER A 248 -27.94 14.76 8.14
N ASN A 249 -27.77 14.73 9.46
CA ASN A 249 -28.03 15.84 10.38
C ASN A 249 -26.85 15.97 11.35
N LEU A 250 -26.13 17.09 11.29
CA LEU A 250 -25.03 17.42 12.24
C LEU A 250 -25.57 17.94 13.59
N GLU A 251 -26.87 17.87 13.83
CA GLU A 251 -27.54 18.32 15.04
C GLU A 251 -27.86 17.14 16.02
N ASP A 252 -27.51 15.90 15.64
CA ASP A 252 -27.70 14.71 16.49
C ASP A 252 -26.36 14.34 17.22
#